data_9a78357692ec24960a5a23e702ba2068
#
_entry.id   9a78357692ec24960a5a23e702ba2068
#
_cell.length_a   1.000
_cell.length_b   1.000
_cell.length_c   1.000
_cell.angle_alpha   90.00
_cell.angle_beta   90.00
_cell.angle_gamma   90.00
#
_symmetry.space_group_name_H-M   'P 1'
#
loop_
_entity.id
_entity.type
_entity.pdbx_description
1 polymer ?
#
loop_
_entity_poly.entity_id
_entity_poly.type
_entity_poly.pdbx_seq_one_letter_code
_entity_poly.pdbx_strand_id
1 'polypeptide(L)'
;MVIYKGLPLMKVIVPVKRVIDYNVKVRVKADGSGVDLTNVKMSMNPFDEIAVEEAIRLREAEKVTEVIAVSIGVKQNQETLRTALAMGADRAILVIASEDVHQDIEPLTVAKLLKEIVTEEAANLVLCGKQAIDNDMNATGQMLSALLGWSQA
;
A
#
# COMPACT_ATOMS: atom_id res chain seq x y z
N MET A 1 -1.82 -4.71 -10.00
CA MET A 1 -2.73 -5.83 -9.70
C MET A 1 -4.08 -5.30 -9.28
N VAL A 2 -5.15 -5.78 -9.88
CA VAL A 2 -6.53 -5.37 -9.62
C VAL A 2 -7.25 -6.48 -8.88
N ILE A 3 -7.94 -6.14 -7.78
CA ILE A 3 -8.77 -7.06 -7.00
C ILE A 3 -10.20 -6.51 -6.97
N TYR A 4 -11.18 -7.30 -7.46
CA TYR A 4 -12.53 -6.80 -7.75
C TYR A 4 -13.64 -7.74 -7.31
N LYS A 5 -14.78 -7.18 -6.87
CA LYS A 5 -15.98 -7.89 -6.41
C LYS A 5 -17.23 -7.65 -7.29
N GLY A 6 -17.14 -7.10 -8.50
CA GLY A 6 -18.36 -6.84 -9.33
C GLY A 6 -19.18 -5.61 -8.89
N LEU A 7 -20.04 -5.11 -9.81
CA LEU A 7 -20.75 -3.83 -9.73
C LEU A 7 -21.84 -3.75 -8.64
N PRO A 8 -22.21 -2.55 -8.17
CA PRO A 8 -21.78 -1.25 -8.63
C PRO A 8 -20.83 -0.59 -7.66
N LEU A 9 -19.75 -0.07 -8.15
CA LEU A 9 -19.00 1.07 -7.75
C LEU A 9 -18.78 1.25 -6.29
N MET A 10 -17.64 1.57 -5.70
CA MET A 10 -17.42 2.90 -5.76
C MET A 10 -16.30 3.34 -4.94
N LYS A 11 -15.93 2.55 -3.92
CA LYS A 11 -14.73 2.83 -3.16
C LYS A 11 -13.60 1.95 -3.67
N VAL A 12 -12.46 2.57 -3.93
CA VAL A 12 -11.22 1.86 -4.22
C VAL A 12 -10.25 2.05 -3.06
N ILE A 13 -9.68 0.94 -2.60
CA ILE A 13 -8.59 0.94 -1.63
C ILE A 13 -7.27 0.78 -2.38
N VAL A 14 -6.30 1.62 -2.02
CA VAL A 14 -4.95 1.58 -2.56
C VAL A 14 -3.96 1.41 -1.42
N PRO A 15 -3.45 0.20 -1.20
CA PRO A 15 -2.36 0.00 -0.24
C PRO A 15 -1.09 0.66 -0.73
N VAL A 16 -0.41 1.41 0.16
CA VAL A 16 0.84 2.10 -0.16
C VAL A 16 1.90 1.76 0.88
N LYS A 17 3.06 1.29 0.43
CA LYS A 17 4.18 0.94 1.29
C LYS A 17 5.20 2.08 1.35
N ARG A 18 5.70 2.35 2.55
CA ARG A 18 6.83 3.23 2.78
C ARG A 18 8.12 2.42 2.60
N VAL A 19 8.95 2.84 1.66
CA VAL A 19 10.21 2.16 1.31
C VAL A 19 11.36 3.16 1.26
N ILE A 20 12.60 2.67 1.23
CA ILE A 20 13.76 3.53 0.94
C ILE A 20 13.59 4.11 -0.47
N ASP A 21 13.80 5.42 -0.60
CA ASP A 21 13.77 6.10 -1.90
C ASP A 21 14.77 5.44 -2.86
N TYR A 22 14.33 5.08 -4.05
CA TYR A 22 15.13 4.34 -5.04
C TYR A 22 16.39 5.09 -5.53
N ASN A 23 16.47 6.40 -5.29
CA ASN A 23 17.67 7.20 -5.58
C ASN A 23 18.72 7.13 -4.47
N VAL A 24 18.38 6.54 -3.32
CA VAL A 24 19.29 6.42 -2.18
C VAL A 24 20.24 5.24 -2.37
N LYS A 25 21.53 5.48 -2.20
CA LYS A 25 22.51 4.40 -2.13
C LYS A 25 22.38 3.70 -0.78
N VAL A 26 21.83 2.51 -0.78
CA VAL A 26 21.65 1.67 0.42
C VAL A 26 23.00 1.29 1.02
N ARG A 27 23.07 1.33 2.36
CA ARG A 27 24.22 0.89 3.13
C ARG A 27 23.82 -0.22 4.09
N VAL A 28 24.72 -1.19 4.28
CA VAL A 28 24.56 -2.26 5.27
C VAL A 28 25.12 -1.78 6.60
N LYS A 29 24.49 -2.15 7.71
CA LYS A 29 25.00 -1.92 9.06
C LYS A 29 26.36 -2.58 9.24
N ALA A 30 27.23 -2.02 10.10
CA ALA A 30 28.59 -2.53 10.32
C ALA A 30 28.62 -3.98 10.82
N ASP A 31 27.61 -4.42 11.54
CA ASP A 31 27.46 -5.78 12.06
C ASP A 31 26.82 -6.77 11.06
N GLY A 32 26.44 -6.30 9.88
CA GLY A 32 25.80 -7.12 8.85
C GLY A 32 24.34 -7.51 9.13
N SER A 33 23.72 -6.99 10.20
CA SER A 33 22.37 -7.40 10.64
C SER A 33 21.22 -6.87 9.76
N GLY A 34 21.52 -6.00 8.80
CA GLY A 34 20.50 -5.43 7.91
C GLY A 34 20.91 -4.10 7.29
N VAL A 35 19.95 -3.43 6.71
CA VAL A 35 20.13 -2.11 6.10
C VAL A 35 20.18 -1.02 7.18
N ASP A 36 21.12 -0.08 7.01
CA ASP A 36 21.20 1.12 7.85
C ASP A 36 20.14 2.12 7.39
N LEU A 37 19.11 2.34 8.22
CA LEU A 37 18.02 3.28 7.97
C LEU A 37 18.27 4.67 8.58
N THR A 38 19.43 4.91 9.18
CA THR A 38 19.75 6.19 9.85
C THR A 38 19.81 7.32 8.82
N ASN A 39 18.94 8.32 8.98
CA ASN A 39 18.85 9.48 8.10
C ASN A 39 18.65 9.13 6.60
N VAL A 40 18.02 8.00 6.31
CA VAL A 40 17.71 7.58 4.96
C VAL A 40 16.40 8.22 4.52
N LYS A 41 16.41 8.81 3.32
CA LYS A 41 15.17 9.30 2.69
C LYS A 41 14.26 8.11 2.38
N MET A 42 13.03 8.20 2.86
CA MET A 42 11.96 7.24 2.56
C MET A 42 10.95 7.87 1.62
N SER A 43 10.29 7.04 0.81
CA SER A 43 9.26 7.47 -0.14
C SER A 43 8.15 6.43 -0.25
N MET A 44 7.09 6.76 -0.98
CA MET A 44 6.11 5.77 -1.42
C MET A 44 6.77 4.80 -2.39
N ASN A 45 6.44 3.52 -2.28
CA ASN A 45 6.85 2.52 -3.26
C ASN A 45 6.40 2.95 -4.68
N PRO A 46 7.29 2.99 -5.68
CA PRO A 46 6.96 3.48 -7.02
C PRO A 46 5.81 2.74 -7.70
N PHE A 47 5.67 1.44 -7.46
CA PHE A 47 4.54 0.67 -8.01
C PHE A 47 3.21 1.04 -7.34
N ASP A 48 3.23 1.43 -6.07
CA ASP A 48 2.02 1.89 -5.37
C ASP A 48 1.64 3.30 -5.83
N GLU A 49 2.62 4.15 -6.17
CA GLU A 49 2.37 5.46 -6.76
C GLU A 49 1.60 5.34 -8.08
N ILE A 50 1.95 4.37 -8.93
CA ILE A 50 1.20 4.05 -10.15
C ILE A 50 -0.23 3.60 -9.82
N ALA A 51 -0.42 2.80 -8.78
CA ALA A 51 -1.75 2.35 -8.36
C ALA A 51 -2.62 3.52 -7.84
N VAL A 52 -2.03 4.45 -7.10
CA VAL A 52 -2.71 5.68 -6.66
C VAL A 52 -3.13 6.53 -7.85
N GLU A 53 -2.23 6.74 -8.81
CA GLU A 53 -2.52 7.49 -10.04
C GLU A 53 -3.69 6.86 -10.82
N GLU A 54 -3.69 5.55 -10.99
CA GLU A 54 -4.76 4.86 -11.71
C GLU A 54 -6.09 4.93 -10.95
N ALA A 55 -6.08 4.85 -9.62
CA ALA A 55 -7.28 5.03 -8.80
C ALA A 55 -7.89 6.43 -9.00
N ILE A 56 -7.05 7.46 -9.05
CA ILE A 56 -7.46 8.84 -9.29
C ILE A 56 -8.06 8.98 -10.68
N ARG A 57 -7.44 8.38 -11.71
CA ARG A 57 -7.99 8.35 -13.09
C ARG A 57 -9.36 7.68 -13.15
N LEU A 58 -9.55 6.58 -12.43
CA LEU A 58 -10.86 5.92 -12.35
C LEU A 58 -11.91 6.82 -11.70
N ARG A 59 -11.53 7.59 -10.68
CA ARG A 59 -12.44 8.56 -10.06
C ARG A 59 -12.75 9.72 -10.99
N GLU A 60 -11.78 10.28 -11.70
CA GLU A 60 -11.99 11.34 -12.70
C GLU A 60 -12.87 10.88 -13.86
N ALA A 61 -12.79 9.59 -14.20
CA ALA A 61 -13.66 8.96 -15.19
C ALA A 61 -15.01 8.51 -14.60
N GLU A 62 -15.35 8.93 -13.37
CA GLU A 62 -16.61 8.62 -12.66
C GLU A 62 -16.88 7.11 -12.50
N LYS A 63 -15.83 6.27 -12.56
CA LYS A 63 -15.92 4.82 -12.38
C LYS A 63 -15.82 4.40 -10.92
N VAL A 64 -15.22 5.22 -10.08
CA VAL A 64 -15.20 5.08 -8.63
C VAL A 64 -15.57 6.42 -8.00
N THR A 65 -16.13 6.40 -6.78
CA THR A 65 -16.58 7.60 -6.08
C THR A 65 -15.63 8.08 -5.01
N GLU A 66 -14.78 7.18 -4.52
CA GLU A 66 -13.86 7.48 -3.43
C GLU A 66 -12.56 6.68 -3.55
N VAL A 67 -11.42 7.35 -3.40
CA VAL A 67 -10.08 6.76 -3.36
C VAL A 67 -9.54 6.81 -1.93
N ILE A 68 -9.28 5.64 -1.33
CA ILE A 68 -8.79 5.52 0.03
C ILE A 68 -7.39 4.92 0.01
N ALA A 69 -6.38 5.71 0.37
CA ALA A 69 -5.02 5.20 0.54
C ALA A 69 -4.87 4.54 1.92
N VAL A 70 -4.23 3.39 1.97
CA VAL A 70 -4.00 2.64 3.22
C VAL A 70 -2.52 2.35 3.37
N SER A 71 -1.93 2.62 4.53
CA SER A 71 -0.58 2.19 4.85
C SER A 71 -0.55 1.45 6.17
N ILE A 72 0.17 0.34 6.22
CA ILE A 72 0.31 -0.53 7.39
C ILE A 72 1.77 -0.54 7.78
N GLY A 73 2.07 -0.22 9.03
CA GLY A 73 3.46 -0.18 9.52
C GLY A 73 3.64 0.71 10.73
N VAL A 74 4.67 1.52 10.71
CA VAL A 74 5.01 2.45 11.79
C VAL A 74 4.31 3.80 11.62
N LYS A 75 4.29 4.60 12.68
CA LYS A 75 3.67 5.94 12.68
C LYS A 75 4.19 6.83 11.54
N GLN A 76 5.47 6.70 11.17
CA GLN A 76 6.09 7.47 10.08
C GLN A 76 5.48 7.21 8.70
N ASN A 77 4.73 6.12 8.52
CA ASN A 77 4.00 5.87 7.29
C ASN A 77 2.95 6.96 6.96
N GLN A 78 2.59 7.79 7.93
CA GLN A 78 1.76 8.98 7.69
C GLN A 78 2.32 9.91 6.61
N GLU A 79 3.64 9.96 6.43
CA GLU A 79 4.28 10.79 5.40
C GLU A 79 3.93 10.28 3.99
N THR A 80 3.98 8.97 3.80
CA THR A 80 3.58 8.31 2.56
C THR A 80 2.09 8.55 2.26
N LEU A 81 1.24 8.48 3.28
CA LEU A 81 -0.19 8.77 3.15
C LEU A 81 -0.46 10.25 2.80
N ARG A 82 0.30 11.18 3.36
CA ARG A 82 0.22 12.60 2.96
C ARG A 82 0.58 12.80 1.48
N THR A 83 1.54 12.04 0.97
CA THR A 83 1.87 12.05 -0.46
C THR A 83 0.69 11.54 -1.29
N ALA A 84 0.05 10.44 -0.90
CA ALA A 84 -1.15 9.93 -1.59
C ALA A 84 -2.31 10.95 -1.58
N LEU A 85 -2.54 11.63 -0.45
CA LEU A 85 -3.53 12.71 -0.35
C LEU A 85 -3.17 13.90 -1.25
N ALA A 86 -1.89 14.29 -1.30
CA ALA A 86 -1.42 15.36 -2.17
C ALA A 86 -1.54 15.01 -3.67
N MET A 87 -1.44 13.74 -4.02
CA MET A 87 -1.72 13.25 -5.38
C MET A 87 -3.20 13.32 -5.74
N GLY A 88 -4.09 13.28 -4.75
CA GLY A 88 -5.53 13.41 -4.97
C GLY A 88 -6.39 12.30 -4.34
N ALA A 89 -5.85 11.42 -3.51
CA ALA A 89 -6.67 10.50 -2.73
C ALA A 89 -7.63 11.27 -1.80
N ASP A 90 -8.85 10.76 -1.63
CA ASP A 90 -9.89 11.43 -0.85
C ASP A 90 -9.69 11.26 0.66
N ARG A 91 -9.27 10.06 1.06
CA ARG A 91 -8.98 9.73 2.48
C ARG A 91 -7.73 8.87 2.60
N ALA A 92 -7.20 8.83 3.81
CA ALA A 92 -6.07 7.97 4.14
C ALA A 92 -6.30 7.26 5.48
N ILE A 93 -5.91 5.98 5.55
CA ILE A 93 -5.97 5.15 6.75
C ILE A 93 -4.57 4.68 7.10
N LEU A 94 -4.13 4.96 8.31
CA LEU A 94 -2.89 4.44 8.86
C LEU A 94 -3.19 3.35 9.88
N VAL A 95 -2.68 2.15 9.63
CA VAL A 95 -2.67 1.05 10.60
C VAL A 95 -1.30 0.97 11.24
N ILE A 96 -1.19 1.31 12.52
CA ILE A 96 0.04 1.18 13.27
C ILE A 96 0.15 -0.27 13.74
N ALA A 97 0.97 -1.05 13.05
CA ALA A 97 1.16 -2.47 13.31
C ALA A 97 2.50 -2.77 14.02
N SER A 98 3.40 -1.80 14.07
CA SER A 98 4.67 -1.88 14.78
C SER A 98 5.15 -0.50 15.20
N GLU A 99 5.93 -0.43 16.25
CA GLU A 99 6.69 0.77 16.64
C GLU A 99 8.14 0.71 16.15
N ASP A 100 8.61 -0.47 15.76
CA ASP A 100 9.97 -0.70 15.27
C ASP A 100 10.03 -0.54 13.74
N VAL A 101 10.78 0.46 13.29
CA VAL A 101 11.00 0.75 11.84
C VAL A 101 11.79 -0.34 11.12
N HIS A 102 12.45 -1.23 11.84
CA HIS A 102 13.21 -2.35 11.28
C HIS A 102 12.37 -3.63 11.18
N GLN A 103 11.17 -3.64 11.76
CA GLN A 103 10.28 -4.80 11.70
C GLN A 103 9.56 -4.82 10.35
N ASP A 104 9.89 -5.79 9.51
CA ASP A 104 9.09 -6.09 8.31
C ASP A 104 7.80 -6.82 8.72
N ILE A 105 6.70 -6.46 8.06
CA ILE A 105 5.39 -7.07 8.30
C ILE A 105 5.11 -8.00 7.14
N GLU A 106 5.00 -9.28 7.46
CA GLU A 106 4.80 -10.34 6.48
C GLU A 106 3.57 -10.11 5.59
N PRO A 107 3.64 -10.45 4.29
CA PRO A 107 2.57 -10.21 3.33
C PRO A 107 1.21 -10.75 3.74
N LEU A 108 1.17 -11.93 4.39
CA LEU A 108 -0.09 -12.52 4.87
C LEU A 108 -0.71 -11.70 6.00
N THR A 109 0.09 -11.13 6.89
CA THR A 109 -0.39 -10.25 7.96
C THR A 109 -0.97 -8.97 7.36
N VAL A 110 -0.27 -8.37 6.40
CA VAL A 110 -0.77 -7.20 5.66
C VAL A 110 -2.08 -7.51 4.94
N ALA A 111 -2.17 -8.65 4.26
CA ALA A 111 -3.38 -9.07 3.56
C ALA A 111 -4.58 -9.27 4.51
N LYS A 112 -4.37 -9.83 5.71
CA LYS A 112 -5.42 -9.97 6.72
C LYS A 112 -5.91 -8.62 7.22
N LEU A 113 -5.02 -7.69 7.52
CA LEU A 113 -5.39 -6.34 7.96
C LEU A 113 -6.12 -5.58 6.85
N LEU A 114 -5.66 -5.67 5.61
CA LEU A 114 -6.34 -5.08 4.47
C LEU A 114 -7.74 -5.66 4.25
N LYS A 115 -7.93 -6.97 4.46
CA LYS A 115 -9.24 -7.60 4.37
C LYS A 115 -10.25 -6.95 5.32
N GLU A 116 -9.86 -6.71 6.56
CA GLU A 116 -10.74 -6.06 7.54
C GLU A 116 -11.10 -4.65 7.11
N ILE A 117 -10.12 -3.87 6.62
CA ILE A 117 -10.35 -2.51 6.10
C ILE A 117 -11.28 -2.52 4.88
N VAL A 118 -11.05 -3.43 3.93
CA VAL A 118 -11.92 -3.60 2.74
C VAL A 118 -13.36 -3.89 3.15
N THR A 119 -13.53 -4.71 4.18
CA THR A 119 -14.85 -5.07 4.70
C THR A 119 -15.52 -3.91 5.42
N GLU A 120 -14.80 -3.22 6.30
CA GLU A 120 -15.29 -2.08 7.08
C GLU A 120 -15.68 -0.91 6.17
N GLU A 121 -14.85 -0.62 5.17
CA GLU A 121 -15.11 0.46 4.20
C GLU A 121 -16.15 0.06 3.14
N ALA A 122 -16.57 -1.18 3.11
CA ALA A 122 -17.43 -1.73 2.06
C ALA A 122 -16.88 -1.45 0.64
N ALA A 123 -15.56 -1.52 0.47
CA ALA A 123 -14.91 -1.28 -0.80
C ALA A 123 -15.14 -2.44 -1.77
N ASN A 124 -15.13 -2.15 -3.06
CA ASN A 124 -15.41 -3.12 -4.12
C ASN A 124 -14.21 -3.37 -5.02
N LEU A 125 -13.19 -2.53 -4.90
CA LEU A 125 -11.97 -2.57 -5.71
C LEU A 125 -10.76 -2.33 -4.82
N VAL A 126 -9.69 -3.09 -5.06
CA VAL A 126 -8.37 -2.82 -4.49
C VAL A 126 -7.36 -2.73 -5.63
N LEU A 127 -6.63 -1.64 -5.70
CA LEU A 127 -5.52 -1.46 -6.63
C LEU A 127 -4.22 -1.54 -5.86
N CYS A 128 -3.45 -2.58 -6.10
CA CYS A 128 -2.13 -2.77 -5.52
C CYS A 128 -1.04 -2.45 -6.53
N GLY A 129 0.05 -1.85 -6.07
CA GLY A 129 1.31 -1.90 -6.81
C GLY A 129 1.67 -3.36 -7.10
N LYS A 130 2.36 -3.61 -8.21
CA LYS A 130 2.76 -4.97 -8.58
C LYS A 130 3.58 -5.63 -7.46
N GLN A 131 4.54 -4.91 -6.89
CA GLN A 131 5.45 -5.38 -5.86
C GLN A 131 6.04 -4.19 -5.11
N ALA A 132 6.71 -4.42 -3.99
CA ALA A 132 7.50 -3.42 -3.30
C ALA A 132 8.98 -3.57 -3.65
N ILE A 133 9.68 -2.46 -3.90
CA ILE A 133 11.08 -2.48 -4.36
C ILE A 133 12.09 -2.91 -3.28
N ASP A 134 11.66 -3.04 -2.04
CA ASP A 134 12.52 -3.43 -0.92
C ASP A 134 12.67 -4.95 -0.76
N ASN A 135 11.67 -5.73 -1.17
CA ASN A 135 11.71 -7.20 -1.04
C ASN A 135 11.22 -7.98 -2.27
N ASP A 136 10.60 -7.32 -3.24
CA ASP A 136 10.13 -7.90 -4.51
C ASP A 136 9.23 -9.15 -4.37
N MET A 137 8.56 -9.33 -3.23
CA MET A 137 7.78 -10.54 -2.96
C MET A 137 6.56 -10.71 -3.87
N ASN A 138 5.90 -9.62 -4.27
CA ASN A 138 4.68 -9.66 -5.10
C ASN A 138 3.63 -10.65 -4.56
N ALA A 139 3.36 -10.63 -3.26
CA ALA A 139 2.54 -11.67 -2.60
C ALA A 139 1.26 -11.14 -1.94
N THR A 140 1.27 -9.91 -1.41
CA THR A 140 0.17 -9.38 -0.60
C THR A 140 -1.16 -9.34 -1.35
N GLY A 141 -1.16 -8.86 -2.58
CA GLY A 141 -2.39 -8.73 -3.37
C GLY A 141 -3.04 -10.07 -3.68
N GLN A 142 -2.26 -11.09 -4.06
CA GLN A 142 -2.77 -12.44 -4.32
C GLN A 142 -3.34 -13.07 -3.06
N MET A 143 -2.68 -12.88 -1.91
CA MET A 143 -3.18 -13.35 -0.61
C MET A 143 -4.48 -12.64 -0.24
N LEU A 144 -4.57 -11.33 -0.45
CA LEU A 144 -5.77 -10.55 -0.19
C LEU A 144 -6.94 -11.01 -1.06
N SER A 145 -6.69 -11.21 -2.36
CA SER A 145 -7.69 -11.75 -3.30
C SER A 145 -8.26 -13.08 -2.81
N ALA A 146 -7.38 -14.01 -2.42
CA ALA A 146 -7.79 -15.32 -1.88
C ALA A 146 -8.61 -15.18 -0.58
N LEU A 147 -8.19 -14.30 0.35
CA LEU A 147 -8.89 -14.08 1.62
C LEU A 147 -10.27 -13.43 1.44
N LEU A 148 -10.44 -12.61 0.41
CA LEU A 148 -11.71 -11.95 0.07
C LEU A 148 -12.60 -12.83 -0.82
N GLY A 149 -12.06 -13.87 -1.45
CA GLY A 149 -12.75 -14.64 -2.49
C GLY A 149 -13.03 -13.80 -3.75
N TRP A 150 -12.17 -12.85 -4.08
CA TRP A 150 -12.33 -11.94 -5.21
C TRP A 150 -11.45 -12.35 -6.39
N SER A 151 -11.89 -11.97 -7.59
CA SER A 151 -11.07 -12.12 -8.80
C SER A 151 -9.86 -11.18 -8.75
N GLN A 152 -8.79 -11.59 -9.41
CA GLN A 152 -7.56 -10.79 -9.56
C GLN A 152 -7.09 -10.77 -11.02
N ALA A 153 -6.40 -9.71 -11.39
CA ALA A 153 -5.79 -9.50 -12.71
C ALA A 153 -4.46 -8.77 -12.59
#